data_f793f548532f831763e9b897b85ca9ef
#
_entry.id   f793f548532f831763e9b897b85ca9ef
#
_cell.length_a   1.000
_cell.length_b   1.000
_cell.length_c   1.000
_cell.angle_alpha   90.00
_cell.angle_beta   90.00
_cell.angle_gamma   90.00
#
_symmetry.space_group_name_H-M   'P 1'
#
loop_
_entity.id
_entity.type
_entity.pdbx_description
1 polymer ?
#
loop_
_entity_poly.entity_id
_entity_poly.type
_entity_poly.pdbx_seq_one_letter_code
_entity_poly.pdbx_strand_id
1 'polypeptide(L)'
;MTVKRTSSFVSRVITISLLLIAVTTATAQSRKDATADKKLTAQKDTVAFFRGVAVSADVVGLAQLAFSDYGQYEAALRINLKDRYFPVFELGYGTADSDNPTTNLKYKTSAPYWRVGMDFNIAKNKHDDYRVYAGARYAMTYYKFDVVGNGLKDPVWGDDVDYNVKGMKANYHWMEAVFGVDAKIAGPLRLGWSVRYRRRIAHDDGNIGKTWYVPGYGKQGGSRLGGTFNIIFEI
;
A
#
# COMPACT_ATOMS: atom_id res chain seq x y z
N MET A 1 -19.73 -19.81 -16.43
CA MET A 1 -18.76 -19.63 -17.54
C MET A 1 -17.90 -18.37 -17.39
N THR A 2 -17.53 -17.96 -16.18
CA THR A 2 -16.89 -16.66 -15.86
C THR A 2 -15.43 -16.78 -15.41
N VAL A 3 -14.91 -17.97 -15.17
CA VAL A 3 -13.54 -18.15 -14.59
C VAL A 3 -12.40 -17.96 -15.62
N LYS A 4 -12.64 -18.10 -16.91
CA LYS A 4 -11.58 -17.96 -17.95
C LYS A 4 -11.16 -16.51 -18.26
N ARG A 5 -11.97 -15.50 -17.95
CA ARG A 5 -11.65 -14.10 -18.26
C ARG A 5 -10.69 -13.43 -17.24
N THR A 6 -10.79 -13.81 -15.98
CA THR A 6 -9.95 -13.26 -14.91
C THR A 6 -8.51 -13.77 -14.98
N SER A 7 -8.30 -15.04 -15.37
CA SER A 7 -6.96 -15.62 -15.54
C SER A 7 -6.14 -14.91 -16.63
N SER A 8 -6.76 -14.52 -17.74
CA SER A 8 -6.10 -13.83 -18.85
C SER A 8 -5.68 -12.39 -18.47
N PHE A 9 -6.46 -11.70 -17.65
CA PHE A 9 -6.16 -10.34 -17.24
C PHE A 9 -4.98 -10.31 -16.23
N VAL A 10 -5.02 -11.19 -15.25
CA VAL A 10 -3.92 -11.33 -14.25
C VAL A 10 -2.61 -11.71 -14.95
N SER A 11 -2.65 -12.63 -15.94
CA SER A 11 -1.48 -12.99 -16.73
C SER A 11 -0.90 -11.80 -17.49
N ARG A 12 -1.74 -10.96 -18.11
CA ARG A 12 -1.30 -9.77 -18.85
C ARG A 12 -0.69 -8.70 -17.95
N VAL A 13 -1.26 -8.47 -16.77
CA VAL A 13 -0.71 -7.51 -15.78
C VAL A 13 0.64 -7.98 -15.27
N ILE A 14 0.80 -9.28 -14.98
CA ILE A 14 2.08 -9.87 -14.56
C ILE A 14 3.12 -9.76 -15.68
N THR A 15 2.74 -9.99 -16.94
CA THR A 15 3.66 -9.91 -18.08
C THR A 15 4.12 -8.47 -18.33
N ILE A 16 3.22 -7.50 -18.23
CA ILE A 16 3.57 -6.08 -18.35
C ILE A 16 4.48 -5.62 -17.21
N SER A 17 4.23 -6.08 -15.98
CA SER A 17 5.09 -5.77 -14.82
C SER A 17 6.49 -6.39 -14.96
N LEU A 18 6.59 -7.62 -15.47
CA LEU A 18 7.88 -8.27 -15.76
C LEU A 18 8.64 -7.59 -16.91
N LEU A 19 7.92 -7.11 -17.93
CA LEU A 19 8.53 -6.36 -19.04
C LEU A 19 9.07 -5.00 -18.58
N LEU A 20 8.36 -4.30 -17.69
CA LEU A 20 8.83 -3.04 -17.09
C LEU A 20 10.09 -3.24 -16.23
N ILE A 21 10.17 -4.34 -15.48
CA ILE A 21 11.37 -4.72 -14.70
C ILE A 21 12.54 -5.06 -15.64
N ALA A 22 12.29 -5.75 -16.74
CA ALA A 22 13.33 -6.11 -17.71
C ALA A 22 13.91 -4.88 -18.45
N VAL A 23 13.09 -3.86 -18.75
CA VAL A 23 13.55 -2.62 -19.39
C VAL A 23 14.45 -1.81 -18.45
N THR A 24 14.16 -1.79 -17.14
CA THR A 24 15.01 -1.08 -16.16
C THR A 24 16.35 -1.77 -15.93
N THR A 25 16.43 -3.10 -16.05
CA THR A 25 17.69 -3.82 -15.92
C THR A 25 18.59 -3.67 -17.16
N ALA A 26 18.03 -3.61 -18.37
CA ALA A 26 18.79 -3.45 -19.61
C ALA A 26 19.50 -2.09 -19.70
N THR A 27 18.87 -1.00 -19.24
CA THR A 27 19.50 0.33 -19.20
C THR A 27 20.57 0.48 -18.12
N ALA A 28 20.51 -0.32 -17.04
CA ALA A 28 21.52 -0.32 -15.99
C ALA A 28 22.81 -1.04 -16.41
N GLN A 29 22.76 -2.00 -17.34
CA GLN A 29 23.92 -2.75 -17.81
C GLN A 29 24.77 -1.97 -18.84
N SER A 30 24.16 -1.11 -19.64
CA SER A 30 24.88 -0.34 -20.68
C SER A 30 25.77 0.79 -20.13
N ARG A 31 25.66 1.12 -18.84
CA ARG A 31 26.46 2.19 -18.19
C ARG A 31 27.67 1.68 -17.39
N LYS A 32 27.92 0.37 -17.33
CA LYS A 32 29.02 -0.19 -16.54
C LYS A 32 30.40 -0.07 -17.13
N ASP A 33 30.53 0.20 -18.42
CA ASP A 33 31.83 0.16 -19.11
C ASP A 33 32.55 1.49 -19.25
N ALA A 34 32.05 2.56 -18.63
CA ALA A 34 32.60 3.91 -18.83
C ALA A 34 33.26 4.54 -17.59
N THR A 35 33.43 3.86 -16.46
CA THR A 35 34.10 4.50 -15.30
C THR A 35 34.84 3.49 -14.41
N ALA A 36 35.87 2.86 -14.97
CA ALA A 36 36.97 2.35 -14.16
C ALA A 36 37.94 3.51 -13.87
N ASP A 37 38.34 3.66 -12.63
CA ASP A 37 39.28 4.62 -12.05
C ASP A 37 38.78 6.08 -11.80
N LYS A 38 38.06 6.26 -10.72
CA LYS A 38 38.17 7.46 -9.90
C LYS A 38 38.29 7.08 -8.42
N LYS A 39 39.51 7.26 -7.90
CA LYS A 39 39.89 7.20 -6.49
C LYS A 39 38.83 7.87 -5.62
N LEU A 40 38.20 7.10 -4.71
CA LEU A 40 37.19 7.57 -3.77
C LEU A 40 37.83 8.52 -2.74
N THR A 41 38.03 9.75 -3.10
CA THR A 41 38.12 10.84 -2.11
C THR A 41 36.71 10.98 -1.55
N ALA A 42 36.54 10.83 -0.24
CA ALA A 42 35.28 11.10 0.46
C ALA A 42 34.88 12.55 0.18
N GLN A 43 34.09 12.77 -0.84
CA GLN A 43 33.59 14.07 -1.22
C GLN A 43 32.61 14.47 -0.11
N LYS A 44 32.98 15.53 0.64
CA LYS A 44 32.13 16.12 1.68
C LYS A 44 30.78 16.45 1.05
N ASP A 45 29.73 15.82 1.55
CA ASP A 45 28.37 15.92 1.02
C ASP A 45 27.87 17.37 1.28
N THR A 46 28.06 18.26 0.30
CA THR A 46 27.73 19.69 0.35
C THR A 46 26.27 19.99 -0.04
N VAL A 47 25.43 18.94 -0.11
CA VAL A 47 24.04 19.07 -0.49
C VAL A 47 23.22 19.75 0.60
N ALA A 48 22.32 20.65 0.21
CA ALA A 48 21.40 21.32 1.12
C ALA A 48 20.63 20.32 1.97
N PHE A 49 20.38 20.64 3.24
CA PHE A 49 19.66 19.76 4.16
C PHE A 49 18.25 19.48 3.69
N PHE A 50 17.51 20.52 3.28
CA PHE A 50 16.18 20.42 2.70
C PHE A 50 16.31 20.46 1.18
N ARG A 51 15.71 19.46 0.49
CA ARG A 51 15.81 19.26 -0.95
C ARG A 51 14.46 19.37 -1.66
N GLY A 52 13.38 19.50 -0.92
CA GLY A 52 12.04 19.62 -1.48
C GLY A 52 11.02 18.74 -0.78
N VAL A 53 9.82 18.79 -1.33
CA VAL A 53 8.65 18.03 -0.85
C VAL A 53 8.08 17.27 -2.04
N ALA A 54 7.60 16.07 -1.80
CA ALA A 54 6.91 15.29 -2.80
C ALA A 54 5.51 14.90 -2.30
N VAL A 55 4.53 15.03 -3.18
CA VAL A 55 3.17 14.54 -2.97
C VAL A 55 2.94 13.34 -3.89
N SER A 56 2.33 12.29 -3.39
CA SER A 56 2.06 11.10 -4.18
C SER A 56 0.66 10.55 -3.97
N ALA A 57 0.16 9.82 -4.98
CA ALA A 57 -1.11 9.08 -4.92
C ALA A 57 -0.87 7.62 -5.32
N ASP A 58 -1.55 6.69 -4.62
CA ASP A 58 -1.49 5.25 -4.91
C ASP A 58 -2.53 4.86 -5.96
N VAL A 59 -2.06 4.36 -7.09
CA VAL A 59 -2.91 3.90 -8.20
C VAL A 59 -3.44 2.49 -7.98
N VAL A 60 -2.71 1.64 -7.25
CA VAL A 60 -3.15 0.26 -6.98
C VAL A 60 -4.39 0.25 -6.11
N GLY A 61 -4.45 1.11 -5.09
CA GLY A 61 -5.64 1.26 -4.25
C GLY A 61 -6.87 1.72 -5.03
N LEU A 62 -6.68 2.65 -5.98
CA LEU A 62 -7.74 3.10 -6.90
C LEU A 62 -8.22 1.98 -7.83
N ALA A 63 -7.29 1.20 -8.38
CA ALA A 63 -7.63 0.05 -9.22
C ALA A 63 -8.41 -1.02 -8.43
N GLN A 64 -8.07 -1.24 -7.16
CA GLN A 64 -8.82 -2.16 -6.29
C GLN A 64 -10.27 -1.72 -6.11
N LEU A 65 -10.54 -0.42 -5.97
CA LEU A 65 -11.91 0.12 -5.89
C LEU A 65 -12.73 -0.15 -7.15
N ALA A 66 -12.09 -0.14 -8.31
CA ALA A 66 -12.77 -0.36 -9.59
C ALA A 66 -13.05 -1.85 -9.89
N PHE A 67 -12.24 -2.77 -9.34
CA PHE A 67 -12.25 -4.18 -9.72
C PHE A 67 -12.48 -5.16 -8.56
N SER A 68 -12.71 -4.68 -7.33
CA SER A 68 -12.88 -5.51 -6.14
C SER A 68 -13.93 -4.93 -5.20
N ASP A 69 -14.46 -5.76 -4.32
CA ASP A 69 -15.41 -5.36 -3.26
C ASP A 69 -14.77 -4.48 -2.17
N TYR A 70 -13.48 -4.18 -2.29
CA TYR A 70 -12.75 -3.31 -1.36
C TYR A 70 -11.62 -2.57 -2.07
N GLY A 71 -11.27 -1.43 -1.52
CA GLY A 71 -10.15 -0.64 -2.02
C GLY A 71 -9.90 0.59 -1.16
N GLN A 72 -9.02 1.44 -1.64
CA GLN A 72 -8.62 2.62 -0.89
C GLN A 72 -8.17 3.77 -1.78
N TYR A 73 -8.41 4.98 -1.32
CA TYR A 73 -7.74 6.20 -1.80
C TYR A 73 -6.60 6.51 -0.84
N GLU A 74 -5.43 6.80 -1.36
CA GLU A 74 -4.27 7.10 -0.54
C GLU A 74 -3.45 8.23 -1.17
N ALA A 75 -3.12 9.23 -0.35
CA ALA A 75 -2.19 10.28 -0.69
C ALA A 75 -1.08 10.33 0.35
N ALA A 76 0.13 10.63 -0.09
CA ALA A 76 1.28 10.76 0.81
C ALA A 76 2.04 12.06 0.57
N LEU A 77 2.54 12.61 1.66
CA LEU A 77 3.48 13.71 1.70
C LEU A 77 4.84 13.16 2.13
N ARG A 78 5.87 13.40 1.34
CA ARG A 78 7.25 13.00 1.62
C ARG A 78 8.15 14.23 1.62
N ILE A 79 8.97 14.39 2.64
CA ILE A 79 9.96 15.47 2.73
C ILE A 79 11.33 14.89 2.37
N ASN A 80 12.04 15.55 1.45
CA ASN A 80 13.37 15.13 1.04
C ASN A 80 14.45 15.85 1.87
N LEU A 81 15.16 15.09 2.70
CA LEU A 81 16.27 15.57 3.52
C LEU A 81 17.57 14.93 3.03
N LYS A 82 18.42 15.73 2.36
CA LYS A 82 19.73 15.34 1.81
C LYS A 82 19.69 14.17 0.81
N ASP A 83 18.55 13.92 0.15
CA ASP A 83 18.31 12.72 -0.68
C ASP A 83 18.54 11.38 0.05
N ARG A 84 18.61 11.43 1.37
CA ARG A 84 18.93 10.28 2.23
C ARG A 84 17.79 9.87 3.14
N TYR A 85 17.13 10.86 3.74
CA TYR A 85 16.06 10.65 4.72
C TYR A 85 14.77 11.25 4.18
N PHE A 86 13.72 10.48 4.24
CA PHE A 86 12.41 10.87 3.74
C PHE A 86 11.35 10.62 4.81
N PRO A 87 11.11 11.59 5.72
CA PRO A 87 9.91 11.58 6.54
C PRO A 87 8.66 11.50 5.65
N VAL A 88 7.74 10.60 5.99
CA VAL A 88 6.53 10.33 5.21
C VAL A 88 5.32 10.41 6.10
N PHE A 89 4.30 11.11 5.63
CA PHE A 89 2.97 11.13 6.19
C PHE A 89 1.96 10.73 5.12
N GLU A 90 1.14 9.71 5.40
CA GLU A 90 0.14 9.20 4.47
C GLU A 90 -1.25 9.32 5.08
N LEU A 91 -2.20 9.76 4.28
CA LEU A 91 -3.62 9.76 4.58
C LEU A 91 -4.34 8.94 3.52
N GLY A 92 -5.30 8.14 3.96
CA GLY A 92 -6.13 7.38 3.06
C GLY A 92 -7.53 7.18 3.60
N TYR A 93 -8.39 6.72 2.72
CA TYR A 93 -9.76 6.34 3.02
C TYR A 93 -10.01 4.96 2.41
N GLY A 94 -10.24 3.98 3.28
CA GLY A 94 -10.49 2.60 2.86
C GLY A 94 -11.98 2.28 2.92
N THR A 95 -12.47 1.55 1.93
CA THR A 95 -13.86 1.10 1.85
C THR A 95 -13.95 -0.36 1.49
N ALA A 96 -14.94 -1.05 2.01
CA ALA A 96 -15.29 -2.40 1.63
C ALA A 96 -16.81 -2.58 1.70
N ASP A 97 -17.35 -3.21 0.67
CA ASP A 97 -18.76 -3.61 0.58
C ASP A 97 -18.79 -5.01 -0.06
N SER A 98 -18.85 -6.04 0.78
CA SER A 98 -18.75 -7.43 0.34
C SER A 98 -20.01 -8.20 0.70
N ASP A 99 -20.56 -8.87 -0.29
CA ASP A 99 -21.69 -9.79 -0.14
C ASP A 99 -21.20 -11.22 -0.38
N ASN A 100 -21.21 -12.05 0.64
CA ASN A 100 -20.78 -13.43 0.52
C ASN A 100 -22.00 -14.36 0.37
N PRO A 101 -22.28 -14.86 -0.83
CA PRO A 101 -23.45 -15.70 -1.09
C PRO A 101 -23.38 -17.08 -0.41
N THR A 102 -22.19 -17.51 0.01
CA THR A 102 -22.02 -18.80 0.71
C THR A 102 -22.44 -18.73 2.17
N THR A 103 -22.19 -17.59 2.81
CA THR A 103 -22.50 -17.38 4.22
C THR A 103 -23.74 -16.51 4.44
N ASN A 104 -24.32 -15.96 3.39
CA ASN A 104 -25.40 -14.96 3.42
C ASN A 104 -25.08 -13.75 4.33
N LEU A 105 -23.77 -13.43 4.47
CA LEU A 105 -23.31 -12.29 5.26
C LEU A 105 -22.85 -11.15 4.35
N LYS A 106 -23.41 -9.97 4.61
CA LYS A 106 -22.96 -8.70 4.04
C LYS A 106 -22.08 -7.98 5.04
N TYR A 107 -20.91 -7.56 4.58
CA TYR A 107 -19.97 -6.77 5.36
C TYR A 107 -19.78 -5.41 4.71
N LYS A 108 -19.98 -4.34 5.47
CA LYS A 108 -19.76 -2.97 5.00
C LYS A 108 -18.93 -2.17 5.99
N THR A 109 -17.93 -1.48 5.48
CA THR A 109 -17.13 -0.54 6.26
C THR A 109 -16.55 0.55 5.38
N SER A 110 -16.37 1.72 5.96
CA SER A 110 -15.60 2.80 5.33
C SER A 110 -15.05 3.72 6.41
N ALA A 111 -13.76 4.02 6.35
CA ALA A 111 -13.13 4.93 7.31
C ALA A 111 -11.80 5.48 6.81
N PRO A 112 -11.37 6.64 7.34
CA PRO A 112 -10.05 7.17 7.15
C PRO A 112 -9.01 6.35 7.93
N TYR A 113 -7.79 6.34 7.42
CA TYR A 113 -6.61 5.85 8.11
C TYR A 113 -5.43 6.79 7.85
N TRP A 114 -4.43 6.72 8.72
CA TRP A 114 -3.21 7.47 8.52
C TRP A 114 -1.98 6.65 8.90
N ARG A 115 -0.85 7.03 8.29
CA ARG A 115 0.45 6.43 8.55
C ARG A 115 1.50 7.53 8.68
N VAL A 116 2.43 7.31 9.56
CA VAL A 116 3.61 8.16 9.73
C VAL A 116 4.85 7.28 9.78
N GLY A 117 5.92 7.73 9.16
CA GLY A 117 7.15 6.95 9.14
C GLY A 117 8.30 7.67 8.47
N MET A 118 9.32 6.90 8.17
CA MET A 118 10.52 7.38 7.51
C MET A 118 11.05 6.35 6.53
N ASP A 119 11.40 6.81 5.34
CA ASP A 119 12.11 6.03 4.33
C ASP A 119 13.58 6.48 4.28
N PHE A 120 14.47 5.55 4.05
CA PHE A 120 15.91 5.76 3.91
C PHE A 120 16.34 5.36 2.51
N ASN A 121 16.96 6.27 1.78
CA ASN A 121 17.55 5.95 0.49
C ASN A 121 18.77 5.04 0.71
N ILE A 122 18.69 3.81 0.25
CA ILE A 122 19.75 2.80 0.36
C ILE A 122 20.56 2.65 -0.93
N ALA A 123 20.22 3.39 -2.00
CA ALA A 123 20.99 3.40 -3.23
C ALA A 123 22.44 3.82 -2.96
N LYS A 124 23.40 3.30 -3.72
CA LYS A 124 24.82 3.63 -3.60
C LYS A 124 25.06 5.11 -3.92
N ASN A 125 24.47 5.60 -5.00
CA ASN A 125 24.42 7.03 -5.33
C ASN A 125 23.10 7.60 -4.80
N LYS A 126 23.19 8.55 -3.86
CA LYS A 126 22.00 9.16 -3.21
C LYS A 126 21.32 10.22 -4.08
N HIS A 127 22.05 10.80 -5.03
CA HIS A 127 21.62 11.95 -5.84
C HIS A 127 21.25 11.55 -7.27
N ASP A 128 20.94 10.28 -7.49
CA ASP A 128 20.56 9.77 -8.80
C ASP A 128 19.07 10.02 -9.12
N ASP A 129 18.73 9.96 -10.39
CA ASP A 129 17.34 10.06 -10.86
C ASP A 129 16.46 8.93 -10.35
N TYR A 130 17.03 7.81 -9.95
CA TYR A 130 16.34 6.71 -9.29
C TYR A 130 16.72 6.59 -7.81
N ARG A 131 15.77 6.17 -7.00
CA ARG A 131 15.96 5.93 -5.57
C ARG A 131 15.54 4.51 -5.25
N VAL A 132 16.32 3.84 -4.43
CA VAL A 132 15.95 2.59 -3.76
C VAL A 132 15.86 2.88 -2.29
N TYR A 133 14.72 2.62 -1.69
CA TYR A 133 14.50 2.99 -0.30
C TYR A 133 13.93 1.83 0.51
N ALA A 134 14.28 1.83 1.78
CA ALA A 134 13.67 0.99 2.79
C ALA A 134 13.20 1.88 3.94
N GLY A 135 12.08 1.53 4.55
CA GLY A 135 11.50 2.35 5.60
C GLY A 135 10.58 1.59 6.52
N ALA A 136 10.16 2.29 7.56
CA ALA A 136 9.18 1.79 8.51
C ALA A 136 8.08 2.84 8.72
N ARG A 137 6.85 2.36 8.94
CA ARG A 137 5.69 3.20 9.21
C ARG A 137 4.89 2.64 10.37
N TYR A 138 4.36 3.52 11.17
CA TYR A 138 3.28 3.24 12.11
C TYR A 138 1.98 3.73 11.52
N ALA A 139 0.93 2.93 11.66
CA ALA A 139 -0.36 3.20 11.06
C ALA A 139 -1.50 2.88 12.01
N MET A 140 -2.60 3.61 11.87
CA MET A 140 -3.82 3.32 12.61
C MET A 140 -5.08 3.77 11.88
N THR A 141 -6.19 3.12 12.28
CA THR A 141 -7.54 3.48 11.86
C THR A 141 -8.53 3.24 12.99
N TYR A 142 -9.53 4.14 13.06
CA TYR A 142 -10.73 3.98 13.86
C TYR A 142 -11.90 3.91 12.88
N TYR A 143 -12.64 2.82 12.92
CA TYR A 143 -13.69 2.58 11.94
C TYR A 143 -14.94 1.99 12.56
N LYS A 144 -16.03 2.05 11.80
CA LYS A 144 -17.27 1.36 12.10
C LYS A 144 -17.54 0.36 10.99
N PHE A 145 -18.13 -0.75 11.34
CA PHE A 145 -18.52 -1.75 10.36
C PHE A 145 -19.92 -2.27 10.65
N ASP A 146 -20.56 -2.74 9.60
CA ASP A 146 -21.86 -3.37 9.62
C ASP A 146 -21.71 -4.82 9.17
N VAL A 147 -22.38 -5.74 9.86
CA VAL A 147 -22.51 -7.13 9.45
C VAL A 147 -24.00 -7.46 9.47
N VAL A 148 -24.52 -7.80 8.30
CA VAL A 148 -25.93 -8.16 8.13
C VAL A 148 -25.99 -9.55 7.49
N GLY A 149 -26.69 -10.46 8.14
CA GLY A 149 -26.97 -11.80 7.62
C GLY A 149 -28.46 -12.05 7.65
N ASN A 150 -29.02 -12.43 6.52
CA ASN A 150 -30.42 -12.77 6.38
C ASN A 150 -30.57 -14.28 6.13
N GLY A 151 -31.53 -14.89 6.82
CA GLY A 151 -31.83 -16.31 6.63
C GLY A 151 -30.71 -17.25 7.06
N LEU A 152 -29.98 -16.93 8.11
CA LEU A 152 -29.05 -17.83 8.75
C LEU A 152 -29.83 -18.90 9.49
N LYS A 153 -29.55 -20.19 9.22
CA LYS A 153 -30.20 -21.28 9.94
C LYS A 153 -29.54 -21.54 11.27
N ASP A 154 -30.34 -21.52 12.34
CA ASP A 154 -29.88 -21.95 13.65
C ASP A 154 -29.52 -23.45 13.58
N PRO A 155 -28.27 -23.82 13.92
CA PRO A 155 -27.84 -25.23 13.86
C PRO A 155 -28.52 -26.14 14.87
N VAL A 156 -29.20 -25.58 15.87
CA VAL A 156 -29.86 -26.34 16.96
C VAL A 156 -31.37 -26.44 16.71
N TRP A 157 -32.01 -25.35 16.36
CA TRP A 157 -33.47 -25.27 16.27
C TRP A 157 -33.97 -25.24 14.82
N GLY A 158 -33.08 -24.98 13.84
CA GLY A 158 -33.44 -25.00 12.43
C GLY A 158 -34.22 -23.75 11.93
N ASP A 159 -34.51 -22.82 12.81
CA ASP A 159 -35.22 -21.59 12.51
C ASP A 159 -34.33 -20.60 11.74
N ASP A 160 -34.93 -19.76 10.92
CA ASP A 160 -34.21 -18.67 10.24
C ASP A 160 -33.95 -17.54 11.23
N VAL A 161 -32.69 -17.20 11.45
CA VAL A 161 -32.24 -16.12 12.34
C VAL A 161 -31.61 -15.02 11.51
N ASP A 162 -32.12 -13.82 11.68
CA ASP A 162 -31.52 -12.62 11.12
C ASP A 162 -30.43 -12.08 12.03
N TYR A 163 -29.23 -11.97 11.47
CA TYR A 163 -28.08 -11.39 12.16
C TYR A 163 -27.87 -9.95 11.67
N ASN A 164 -28.19 -8.96 12.50
CA ASN A 164 -28.13 -7.57 12.09
C ASN A 164 -27.36 -6.73 13.10
N VAL A 165 -26.10 -6.51 12.84
CA VAL A 165 -25.22 -5.70 13.66
C VAL A 165 -24.74 -4.50 12.86
N LYS A 166 -25.07 -3.30 13.29
CA LYS A 166 -24.73 -2.05 12.60
C LYS A 166 -23.95 -1.11 13.52
N GLY A 167 -23.01 -0.38 12.91
CA GLY A 167 -22.25 0.68 13.58
C GLY A 167 -21.29 0.19 14.65
N MET A 168 -20.85 -1.07 14.59
CA MET A 168 -19.88 -1.60 15.53
C MET A 168 -18.56 -0.85 15.39
N LYS A 169 -18.07 -0.32 16.51
CA LYS A 169 -16.80 0.42 16.57
C LYS A 169 -15.64 -0.54 16.71
N ALA A 170 -14.58 -0.29 15.95
CA ALA A 170 -13.35 -1.03 16.01
C ALA A 170 -12.15 -0.09 15.84
N ASN A 171 -11.00 -0.53 16.33
CA ASN A 171 -9.73 0.15 16.07
C ASN A 171 -8.65 -0.85 15.66
N TYR A 172 -7.68 -0.38 14.91
CA TYR A 172 -6.61 -1.21 14.42
C TYR A 172 -5.30 -0.43 14.31
N HIS A 173 -4.25 -0.99 14.89
CA HIS A 173 -2.91 -0.42 14.90
C HIS A 173 -1.92 -1.41 14.33
N TRP A 174 -1.06 -0.96 13.42
CA TRP A 174 -0.06 -1.83 12.80
C TRP A 174 1.23 -1.11 12.48
N MET A 175 2.30 -1.87 12.31
CA MET A 175 3.55 -1.40 11.72
C MET A 175 3.71 -1.93 10.32
N GLU A 176 4.38 -1.16 9.48
CA GLU A 176 4.75 -1.55 8.13
C GLU A 176 6.26 -1.45 7.96
N ALA A 177 6.86 -2.50 7.39
CA ALA A 177 8.16 -2.41 6.75
C ALA A 177 7.94 -2.19 5.26
N VAL A 178 8.64 -1.23 4.70
CA VAL A 178 8.48 -0.81 3.30
C VAL A 178 9.80 -0.93 2.58
N PHE A 179 9.76 -1.49 1.39
CA PHE A 179 10.85 -1.49 0.44
C PHE A 179 10.32 -1.00 -0.90
N GLY A 180 11.01 -0.06 -1.53
CA GLY A 180 10.52 0.51 -2.77
C GLY A 180 11.60 1.11 -3.64
N VAL A 181 11.19 1.39 -4.86
CA VAL A 181 12.00 2.09 -5.85
C VAL A 181 11.15 3.18 -6.47
N ASP A 182 11.73 4.34 -6.71
CA ASP A 182 11.13 5.38 -7.52
C ASP A 182 12.14 5.97 -8.51
N ALA A 183 11.65 6.36 -9.67
CA ALA A 183 12.46 6.91 -10.74
C ALA A 183 11.83 8.22 -11.25
N LYS A 184 12.68 9.20 -11.51
CA LYS A 184 12.29 10.44 -12.17
C LYS A 184 12.03 10.17 -13.64
N ILE A 185 10.85 10.57 -14.10
CA ILE A 185 10.43 10.37 -15.50
C ILE A 185 10.61 11.66 -16.30
N ALA A 186 10.04 12.77 -15.81
CA ALA A 186 10.17 14.07 -16.48
C ALA A 186 9.87 15.20 -15.49
N GLY A 187 10.71 16.24 -15.45
CA GLY A 187 10.52 17.40 -14.60
C GLY A 187 10.26 17.00 -13.12
N PRO A 188 9.13 17.38 -12.53
CA PRO A 188 8.77 17.03 -11.15
C PRO A 188 8.16 15.64 -11.01
N LEU A 189 7.86 14.96 -12.13
CA LEU A 189 7.14 13.68 -12.13
C LEU A 189 8.08 12.51 -11.88
N ARG A 190 7.71 11.68 -10.89
CA ARG A 190 8.36 10.40 -10.57
C ARG A 190 7.31 9.30 -10.51
N LEU A 191 7.69 8.09 -10.83
CA LEU A 191 6.89 6.88 -10.64
C LEU A 191 7.61 5.95 -9.67
N GLY A 192 6.84 5.31 -8.80
CA GLY A 192 7.42 4.45 -7.78
C GLY A 192 6.60 3.20 -7.50
N TRP A 193 7.32 2.11 -7.22
CA TRP A 193 6.77 0.86 -6.72
C TRP A 193 7.22 0.64 -5.29
N SER A 194 6.35 0.11 -4.45
CA SER A 194 6.77 -0.37 -3.15
C SER A 194 6.08 -1.67 -2.77
N VAL A 195 6.79 -2.48 -2.02
CA VAL A 195 6.28 -3.66 -1.32
C VAL A 195 6.22 -3.31 0.16
N ARG A 196 5.10 -3.65 0.80
CA ARG A 196 4.81 -3.33 2.21
C ARG A 196 4.47 -4.60 2.97
N TYR A 197 5.25 -4.89 3.99
CA TYR A 197 4.92 -5.92 4.97
C TYR A 197 4.28 -5.28 6.18
N ARG A 198 3.03 -5.61 6.45
CA ARG A 198 2.21 -5.07 7.55
C ARG A 198 2.14 -6.08 8.67
N ARG A 199 2.38 -5.63 9.88
CA ARG A 199 2.24 -6.45 11.10
C ARG A 199 1.33 -5.75 12.09
N ARG A 200 0.23 -6.42 12.46
CA ARG A 200 -0.68 -5.94 13.50
C ARG A 200 0.03 -5.88 14.86
N ILE A 201 -0.19 -4.78 15.59
CA ILE A 201 0.32 -4.59 16.95
C ILE A 201 -0.81 -4.70 17.95
N ALA A 202 -1.88 -3.92 17.74
CA ALA A 202 -3.04 -3.87 18.60
C ALA A 202 -4.31 -3.76 17.79
N HIS A 203 -5.42 -4.26 18.30
CA HIS A 203 -6.74 -4.15 17.71
C HIS A 203 -7.80 -4.35 18.77
N ASP A 204 -8.95 -3.75 18.50
CA ASP A 204 -10.18 -4.00 19.20
C ASP A 204 -11.27 -4.13 18.12
N ASP A 205 -11.85 -5.31 18.02
CA ASP A 205 -12.86 -5.63 17.01
C ASP A 205 -14.29 -5.50 17.59
N GLY A 206 -14.42 -4.94 18.81
CA GLY A 206 -15.70 -4.88 19.52
C GLY A 206 -16.20 -6.26 20.02
N ASN A 207 -17.49 -6.36 20.35
CA ASN A 207 -18.04 -7.54 21.02
C ASN A 207 -18.38 -8.72 20.09
N ILE A 208 -18.22 -8.59 18.77
CA ILE A 208 -18.74 -9.56 17.78
C ILE A 208 -17.64 -10.43 17.19
N GLY A 209 -16.37 -10.13 17.48
CA GLY A 209 -15.24 -10.90 16.97
C GLY A 209 -14.60 -10.27 15.74
N LYS A 210 -13.95 -11.08 14.91
CA LYS A 210 -13.04 -10.61 13.84
C LYS A 210 -13.76 -9.93 12.70
N THR A 211 -13.37 -8.71 12.38
CA THR A 211 -13.81 -7.98 11.18
C THR A 211 -13.23 -8.61 9.92
N TRP A 212 -13.91 -8.52 8.80
CA TRP A 212 -13.42 -9.08 7.53
C TRP A 212 -12.35 -8.18 6.86
N TYR A 213 -12.56 -6.86 6.90
CA TYR A 213 -11.68 -5.87 6.28
C TYR A 213 -11.41 -4.72 7.24
N VAL A 214 -10.18 -4.23 7.21
CA VAL A 214 -9.72 -3.08 8.00
C VAL A 214 -9.23 -2.01 7.05
N PRO A 215 -9.81 -0.80 7.06
CA PRO A 215 -9.38 0.32 6.22
C PRO A 215 -7.88 0.59 6.33
N GLY A 216 -7.17 0.64 5.19
CA GLY A 216 -5.74 0.84 5.12
C GLY A 216 -4.87 -0.39 5.40
N TYR A 217 -5.34 -1.35 6.17
CA TYR A 217 -4.63 -2.60 6.43
C TYR A 217 -4.95 -3.68 5.39
N GLY A 218 -6.22 -3.78 4.99
CA GLY A 218 -6.74 -4.81 4.10
C GLY A 218 -7.56 -5.88 4.83
N LYS A 219 -7.67 -7.10 4.28
CA LYS A 219 -8.37 -8.20 4.96
C LYS A 219 -7.71 -8.49 6.29
N GLN A 220 -8.48 -8.67 7.34
CA GLN A 220 -7.98 -8.86 8.70
C GLN A 220 -7.00 -10.05 8.80
N GLY A 221 -5.98 -9.88 9.63
CA GLY A 221 -4.97 -10.92 9.90
C GLY A 221 -3.85 -10.39 10.80
N GLY A 222 -2.96 -11.29 11.24
CA GLY A 222 -1.79 -10.92 12.07
C GLY A 222 -0.69 -10.23 11.26
N SER A 223 -0.53 -10.60 9.99
CA SER A 223 0.43 -10.00 9.07
C SER A 223 -0.10 -10.02 7.64
N ARG A 224 0.39 -9.10 6.81
CA ARG A 224 -0.02 -8.98 5.42
C ARG A 224 1.08 -8.39 4.54
N LEU A 225 1.19 -8.93 3.34
CA LEU A 225 2.02 -8.37 2.28
C LEU A 225 1.12 -7.58 1.32
N GLY A 226 1.57 -6.41 0.89
CA GLY A 226 0.90 -5.57 -0.09
C GLY A 226 1.89 -4.89 -1.01
N GLY A 227 1.39 -4.38 -2.13
CA GLY A 227 2.16 -3.58 -3.07
C GLY A 227 1.43 -2.28 -3.37
N THR A 228 2.17 -1.23 -3.71
CA THR A 228 1.64 0.04 -4.19
C THR A 228 2.35 0.48 -5.46
N PHE A 229 1.67 1.23 -6.27
CA PHE A 229 2.25 1.96 -7.39
C PHE A 229 1.87 3.43 -7.25
N ASN A 230 2.86 4.28 -7.12
CA ASN A 230 2.66 5.68 -6.80
C ASN A 230 3.04 6.58 -7.97
N ILE A 231 2.18 7.55 -8.25
CA ILE A 231 2.51 8.72 -9.04
C ILE A 231 2.94 9.80 -8.06
N ILE A 232 4.15 10.35 -8.25
CA ILE A 232 4.81 11.23 -7.30
C ILE A 232 5.16 12.54 -8.01
N PHE A 233 4.79 13.67 -7.42
CA PHE A 233 5.18 15.00 -7.82
C PHE A 233 6.14 15.59 -6.79
N GLU A 234 7.38 15.81 -7.17
CA GLU A 234 8.45 16.36 -6.33
C GLU A 234 8.72 17.83 -6.71
N ILE A 235 8.63 18.72 -5.71
CA ILE A 235 8.80 20.19 -5.83
C ILE A 235 9.99 20.62 -4.99
#